data_81f8583196c0b68e74347f8c0de39b79
#
_entry.id   81f8583196c0b68e74347f8c0de39b79
#
_cell.length_a   1.000
_cell.length_b   1.000
_cell.length_c   1.000
_cell.angle_alpha   90.00
_cell.angle_beta   90.00
_cell.angle_gamma   90.00
#
_symmetry.space_group_name_H-M   'P 1'
#
loop_
_entity.id
_entity.type
_entity.pdbx_description
1 polymer ?
#
loop_
_entity_poly.entity_id
_entity_poly.type
_entity_poly.pdbx_seq_one_letter_code
_entity_poly.pdbx_strand_id
1 'polypeptide(L)'
;MENGNTRKNRGLLRILLAAGILLLLFSRFLDQWLLPALKAGLDATGPFIWGFVLAYLLRFAVNPLQKLFERLTRSKPGTRLARLLSAAICLLLTVGFIAGLAWLLAPQIYDNVIRLSQNMPSYLDSIANWLIETAAKLNLKLSSDDLDLLNSFWQSLGNLISQNTQDIVTLAGKLLLGLGTGVFDTFIAFIVAFYLLADASRYKRLTKRLLRSFMKDETKYNNTLSFFHESDSVMGRYIGGRLIQLLIFTILACIGFGVVGLDYFLLVGVMVGVLNIIPYIGPWIAAIPALILALLESPATALWTLVVIIALQLLDNFVLGPRILGDRLRVSPLWIFVGIIIGGTMFGLPGMLLGAPAVAIIGKLLEKFVEYRENASDPDKNGAVPVSGFTDSPTETGISENASDTHGSQDGTADSR
;
A
#
# COMPACT_ATOMS: atom_id res chain seq x y z
N MET A 1 53.65 5.12 49.53
CA MET A 1 52.55 5.76 48.78
C MET A 1 51.79 4.82 47.83
N GLU A 2 52.02 3.52 47.85
CA GLU A 2 51.52 2.54 46.86
C GLU A 2 50.13 1.91 47.21
N ASN A 3 49.72 2.01 48.47
CA ASN A 3 48.49 1.35 48.97
C ASN A 3 47.19 2.15 48.74
N GLY A 4 47.25 3.41 48.33
CA GLY A 4 46.08 4.26 48.08
C GLY A 4 45.42 4.03 46.71
N ASN A 5 46.26 3.68 45.69
CA ASN A 5 45.81 3.55 44.30
C ASN A 5 45.09 2.23 44.05
N THR A 6 45.47 1.15 44.74
CA THR A 6 44.83 -0.17 44.61
C THR A 6 43.44 -0.24 45.25
N ARG A 7 43.17 0.54 46.30
CA ARG A 7 41.83 0.64 46.93
C ARG A 7 40.87 1.43 46.02
N LYS A 8 41.33 2.50 45.37
CA LYS A 8 40.53 3.33 44.48
C LYS A 8 40.14 2.58 43.18
N ASN A 9 41.09 1.78 42.65
CA ASN A 9 40.83 0.94 41.48
C ASN A 9 39.86 -0.21 41.75
N ARG A 10 39.88 -0.82 42.93
CA ARG A 10 38.93 -1.85 43.37
C ARG A 10 37.52 -1.28 43.55
N GLY A 11 37.40 -0.02 44.01
CA GLY A 11 36.10 0.67 44.08
C GLY A 11 35.50 0.94 42.71
N LEU A 12 36.31 1.45 41.78
CA LEU A 12 35.94 1.71 40.40
C LEU A 12 35.51 0.42 39.66
N LEU A 13 36.25 -0.67 39.85
CA LEU A 13 35.91 -1.99 39.28
C LEU A 13 34.58 -2.52 39.78
N ARG A 14 34.27 -2.37 41.09
CA ARG A 14 32.97 -2.77 41.67
C ARG A 14 31.80 -1.94 41.10
N ILE A 15 31.99 -0.64 40.90
CA ILE A 15 30.99 0.23 40.30
C ILE A 15 30.74 -0.15 38.83
N LEU A 16 31.78 -0.41 38.06
CA LEU A 16 31.70 -0.84 36.66
C LEU A 16 31.01 -2.22 36.54
N LEU A 17 31.35 -3.16 37.43
CA LEU A 17 30.67 -4.47 37.47
C LEU A 17 29.20 -4.34 37.87
N ALA A 18 28.86 -3.51 38.84
CA ALA A 18 27.47 -3.25 39.26
C ALA A 18 26.69 -2.57 38.11
N ALA A 19 27.27 -1.60 37.43
CA ALA A 19 26.66 -0.96 36.25
C ALA A 19 26.48 -1.94 35.07
N GLY A 20 27.45 -2.83 34.84
CA GLY A 20 27.33 -3.90 33.84
C GLY A 20 26.21 -4.89 34.15
N ILE A 21 26.11 -5.32 35.41
CA ILE A 21 25.01 -6.20 35.86
C ILE A 21 23.66 -5.50 35.76
N LEU A 22 23.58 -4.23 36.13
CA LEU A 22 22.36 -3.44 36.02
C LEU A 22 21.92 -3.27 34.54
N LEU A 23 22.86 -3.03 33.62
CA LEU A 23 22.61 -2.97 32.19
C LEU A 23 22.13 -4.32 31.63
N LEU A 24 22.73 -5.43 32.06
CA LEU A 24 22.32 -6.78 31.67
C LEU A 24 20.92 -7.14 32.22
N LEU A 25 20.62 -6.77 33.45
CA LEU A 25 19.30 -6.96 34.02
C LEU A 25 18.25 -6.09 33.32
N PHE A 26 18.61 -4.86 32.98
CA PHE A 26 17.73 -3.94 32.24
C PHE A 26 17.50 -4.43 30.80
N SER A 27 18.52 -4.92 30.11
CA SER A 27 18.35 -5.50 28.77
C SER A 27 17.45 -6.75 28.82
N ARG A 28 17.64 -7.64 29.80
CA ARG A 28 16.76 -8.80 29.99
C ARG A 28 15.34 -8.43 30.33
N PHE A 29 15.13 -7.41 31.16
CA PHE A 29 13.79 -6.88 31.45
C PHE A 29 13.13 -6.32 30.20
N LEU A 30 13.87 -5.58 29.37
CA LEU A 30 13.39 -5.09 28.07
C LEU A 30 12.99 -6.26 27.16
N ASP A 31 13.89 -7.24 26.97
CA ASP A 31 13.68 -8.32 26.00
C ASP A 31 12.62 -9.33 26.44
N GLN A 32 12.56 -9.64 27.74
CA GLN A 32 11.67 -10.71 28.24
C GLN A 32 10.29 -10.23 28.67
N TRP A 33 10.15 -8.97 29.08
CA TRP A 33 8.90 -8.46 29.62
C TRP A 33 8.34 -7.28 28.84
N LEU A 34 9.14 -6.25 28.62
CA LEU A 34 8.62 -5.01 28.03
C LEU A 34 8.32 -5.16 26.53
N LEU A 35 9.27 -5.70 25.76
CA LEU A 35 9.08 -5.87 24.32
C LEU A 35 7.96 -6.88 23.98
N PRO A 36 7.87 -8.07 24.63
CA PRO A 36 6.76 -8.99 24.41
C PRO A 36 5.41 -8.42 24.84
N ALA A 37 5.35 -7.70 25.97
CA ALA A 37 4.12 -7.06 26.42
C ALA A 37 3.68 -5.95 25.47
N LEU A 38 4.63 -5.13 24.97
CA LEU A 38 4.36 -4.10 23.98
C LEU A 38 3.88 -4.72 22.65
N LYS A 39 4.54 -5.79 22.23
CA LYS A 39 4.16 -6.54 21.02
C LYS A 39 2.77 -7.14 21.15
N ALA A 40 2.48 -7.83 22.28
CA ALA A 40 1.16 -8.37 22.55
C ALA A 40 0.08 -7.29 22.59
N GLY A 41 0.39 -6.10 23.15
CA GLY A 41 -0.50 -4.95 23.12
C GLY A 41 -0.75 -4.43 21.71
N LEU A 42 0.30 -4.34 20.87
CA LEU A 42 0.17 -3.93 19.47
C LEU A 42 -0.61 -4.97 18.67
N ASP A 43 -0.32 -6.26 18.83
CA ASP A 43 -1.03 -7.35 18.18
C ASP A 43 -2.53 -7.33 18.53
N ALA A 44 -2.87 -7.08 19.79
CA ALA A 44 -4.26 -6.93 20.25
C ALA A 44 -4.98 -5.72 19.62
N THR A 45 -4.25 -4.70 19.15
CA THR A 45 -4.86 -3.55 18.43
C THR A 45 -5.14 -3.84 16.95
N GLY A 46 -4.57 -4.90 16.40
CA GLY A 46 -4.71 -5.28 14.99
C GLY A 46 -6.15 -5.28 14.49
N PRO A 47 -7.09 -6.01 15.12
CA PRO A 47 -8.50 -6.04 14.70
C PRO A 47 -9.18 -4.67 14.71
N PHE A 48 -8.81 -3.77 15.63
CA PHE A 48 -9.35 -2.41 15.70
C PHE A 48 -8.84 -1.56 14.52
N ILE A 49 -7.58 -1.71 14.16
CA ILE A 49 -6.99 -1.01 13.00
C ILE A 49 -7.63 -1.52 11.71
N TRP A 50 -7.78 -2.85 11.56
CA TRP A 50 -8.53 -3.43 10.46
C TRP A 50 -9.96 -2.91 10.39
N GLY A 51 -10.66 -2.85 11.52
CA GLY A 51 -12.01 -2.29 11.60
C GLY A 51 -12.07 -0.82 11.20
N PHE A 52 -11.09 -0.02 11.61
CA PHE A 52 -10.97 1.38 11.22
C PHE A 52 -10.73 1.52 9.71
N VAL A 53 -9.80 0.75 9.15
CA VAL A 53 -9.51 0.74 7.70
C VAL A 53 -10.74 0.34 6.91
N LEU A 54 -11.40 -0.74 7.33
CA LEU A 54 -12.61 -1.24 6.70
C LEU A 54 -13.75 -0.20 6.75
N ALA A 55 -13.93 0.46 7.90
CA ALA A 55 -14.90 1.55 8.02
C ALA A 55 -14.59 2.71 7.06
N TYR A 56 -13.32 3.05 6.91
CA TYR A 56 -12.88 4.09 5.99
C TYR A 56 -13.11 3.71 4.53
N LEU A 57 -12.76 2.48 4.14
CA LEU A 57 -13.02 1.93 2.80
C LEU A 57 -14.51 1.92 2.48
N LEU A 58 -15.32 1.39 3.39
CA LEU A 58 -16.76 1.23 3.18
C LEU A 58 -17.54 2.54 3.28
N ARG A 59 -16.99 3.59 3.90
CA ARG A 59 -17.61 4.93 3.95
C ARG A 59 -17.97 5.45 2.55
N PHE A 60 -17.17 5.10 1.54
CA PHE A 60 -17.41 5.47 0.15
C PHE A 60 -18.70 4.82 -0.40
N ALA A 61 -18.98 3.59 -0.02
CA ALA A 61 -20.19 2.85 -0.42
C ALA A 61 -21.40 3.15 0.49
N VAL A 62 -21.19 3.29 1.80
CA VAL A 62 -22.25 3.54 2.79
C VAL A 62 -22.90 4.89 2.59
N ASN A 63 -22.14 5.94 2.27
CA ASN A 63 -22.69 7.29 2.11
C ASN A 63 -23.72 7.41 0.96
N PRO A 64 -23.46 6.94 -0.28
CA PRO A 64 -24.47 6.97 -1.34
C PRO A 64 -25.64 6.03 -1.05
N LEU A 65 -25.39 4.87 -0.44
CA LEU A 65 -26.43 3.92 -0.07
C LEU A 65 -27.37 4.50 1.00
N GLN A 66 -26.83 5.20 1.99
CA GLN A 66 -27.63 5.93 2.98
C GLN A 66 -28.53 6.96 2.31
N LYS A 67 -28.01 7.76 1.39
CA LYS A 67 -28.82 8.75 0.63
C LYS A 67 -29.91 8.08 -0.17
N LEU A 68 -29.65 6.90 -0.76
CA LEU A 68 -30.64 6.12 -1.49
C LEU A 68 -31.76 5.65 -0.55
N PHE A 69 -31.42 5.09 0.63
CA PHE A 69 -32.41 4.68 1.63
C PHE A 69 -33.22 5.86 2.15
N GLU A 70 -32.62 7.00 2.41
CA GLU A 70 -33.32 8.21 2.85
C GLU A 70 -34.32 8.69 1.80
N ARG A 71 -33.99 8.59 0.50
CA ARG A 71 -34.92 8.90 -0.61
C ARG A 71 -36.07 7.89 -0.71
N LEU A 72 -35.78 6.60 -0.60
CA LEU A 72 -36.78 5.54 -0.69
C LEU A 72 -37.76 5.57 0.47
N THR A 73 -37.27 5.80 1.69
CA THR A 73 -38.10 5.83 2.90
C THR A 73 -38.73 7.20 3.17
N ARG A 74 -38.48 8.20 2.33
CA ARG A 74 -38.85 9.61 2.54
C ARG A 74 -38.52 10.13 3.95
N SER A 75 -37.44 9.58 4.53
CA SER A 75 -37.00 9.90 5.88
C SER A 75 -36.17 11.20 5.89
N LYS A 76 -36.13 11.87 7.05
CA LYS A 76 -35.26 13.04 7.23
C LYS A 76 -33.79 12.71 6.95
N PRO A 77 -33.01 13.61 6.33
CA PRO A 77 -31.60 13.41 6.09
C PRO A 77 -30.85 13.10 7.40
N GLY A 78 -29.98 12.09 7.39
CA GLY A 78 -29.16 11.70 8.55
C GLY A 78 -29.86 10.78 9.56
N THR A 79 -30.97 10.11 9.17
CA THR A 79 -31.64 9.15 10.03
C THR A 79 -30.69 8.01 10.43
N ARG A 80 -30.63 7.74 11.74
CA ARG A 80 -29.76 6.70 12.31
C ARG A 80 -30.09 5.33 11.73
N LEU A 81 -31.36 5.03 11.50
CA LEU A 81 -31.80 3.76 10.94
C LEU A 81 -31.31 3.55 9.51
N ALA A 82 -31.43 4.55 8.62
CA ALA A 82 -30.93 4.46 7.24
C ALA A 82 -29.41 4.21 7.23
N ARG A 83 -28.67 4.83 8.14
CA ARG A 83 -27.22 4.65 8.26
C ARG A 83 -26.85 3.26 8.78
N LEU A 84 -27.54 2.75 9.80
CA LEU A 84 -27.37 1.40 10.33
C LEU A 84 -27.61 0.35 9.24
N LEU A 85 -28.73 0.46 8.51
CA LEU A 85 -29.06 -0.45 7.43
C LEU A 85 -28.03 -0.40 6.30
N SER A 86 -27.61 0.80 5.89
CA SER A 86 -26.58 0.96 4.85
C SER A 86 -25.24 0.36 5.28
N ALA A 87 -24.83 0.56 6.53
CA ALA A 87 -23.61 -0.02 7.07
C ALA A 87 -23.69 -1.55 7.13
N ALA A 88 -24.81 -2.09 7.61
CA ALA A 88 -25.04 -3.54 7.69
C ALA A 88 -25.00 -4.19 6.29
N ILE A 89 -25.71 -3.60 5.32
CA ILE A 89 -25.74 -4.12 3.94
C ILE A 89 -24.36 -4.05 3.30
N CYS A 90 -23.63 -2.92 3.41
CA CYS A 90 -22.30 -2.83 2.86
C CYS A 90 -21.34 -3.86 3.48
N LEU A 91 -21.42 -4.08 4.80
CA LEU A 91 -20.61 -5.09 5.47
C LEU A 91 -20.98 -6.51 5.03
N LEU A 92 -22.27 -6.85 4.95
CA LEU A 92 -22.73 -8.15 4.46
C LEU A 92 -22.31 -8.38 3.01
N LEU A 93 -22.42 -7.38 2.15
CA LEU A 93 -21.91 -7.47 0.77
C LEU A 93 -20.39 -7.66 0.72
N THR A 94 -19.65 -7.01 1.61
CA THR A 94 -18.19 -7.17 1.69
C THR A 94 -17.82 -8.58 2.16
N VAL A 95 -18.49 -9.10 3.20
CA VAL A 95 -18.31 -10.49 3.65
C VAL A 95 -18.68 -11.47 2.53
N GLY A 96 -19.82 -11.28 1.89
CA GLY A 96 -20.28 -12.11 0.77
C GLY A 96 -19.30 -12.09 -0.41
N PHE A 97 -18.74 -10.92 -0.73
CA PHE A 97 -17.75 -10.74 -1.77
C PHE A 97 -16.43 -11.46 -1.43
N ILE A 98 -15.90 -11.28 -0.21
CA ILE A 98 -14.68 -11.96 0.24
C ILE A 98 -14.90 -13.48 0.30
N ALA A 99 -16.01 -13.93 0.86
CA ALA A 99 -16.34 -15.35 0.93
C ALA A 99 -16.54 -15.96 -0.47
N GLY A 100 -17.21 -15.25 -1.37
CA GLY A 100 -17.39 -15.65 -2.77
C GLY A 100 -16.06 -15.75 -3.52
N LEU A 101 -15.17 -14.76 -3.35
CA LEU A 101 -13.81 -14.82 -3.89
C LEU A 101 -13.04 -16.01 -3.31
N ALA A 102 -13.04 -16.19 -2.00
CA ALA A 102 -12.35 -17.31 -1.37
C ALA A 102 -12.88 -18.66 -1.88
N TRP A 103 -14.20 -18.82 -1.99
CA TRP A 103 -14.82 -20.02 -2.53
C TRP A 103 -14.46 -20.28 -4.00
N LEU A 104 -14.37 -19.23 -4.81
CA LEU A 104 -14.00 -19.33 -6.22
C LEU A 104 -12.49 -19.59 -6.41
N LEU A 105 -11.64 -18.90 -5.63
CA LEU A 105 -10.19 -18.91 -5.80
C LEU A 105 -9.53 -20.14 -5.15
N ALA A 106 -10.01 -20.53 -3.97
CA ALA A 106 -9.36 -21.59 -3.18
C ALA A 106 -9.20 -22.90 -3.94
N PRO A 107 -10.24 -23.49 -4.58
CA PRO A 107 -10.08 -24.73 -5.31
C PRO A 107 -9.15 -24.57 -6.52
N GLN A 108 -9.24 -23.46 -7.22
CA GLN A 108 -8.41 -23.21 -8.41
C GLN A 108 -6.92 -23.08 -8.05
N ILE A 109 -6.60 -22.35 -6.96
CA ILE A 109 -5.22 -22.24 -6.47
C ILE A 109 -4.70 -23.63 -6.06
N TYR A 110 -5.49 -24.39 -5.32
CA TYR A 110 -5.13 -25.73 -4.87
C TYR A 110 -4.85 -26.68 -6.05
N ASP A 111 -5.79 -26.75 -7.01
CA ASP A 111 -5.66 -27.60 -8.19
C ASP A 111 -4.46 -27.21 -9.06
N ASN A 112 -4.23 -25.91 -9.25
CA ASN A 112 -3.10 -25.41 -10.03
C ASN A 112 -1.75 -25.69 -9.36
N VAL A 113 -1.66 -25.56 -8.04
CA VAL A 113 -0.43 -25.90 -7.30
C VAL A 113 -0.13 -27.39 -7.42
N ILE A 114 -1.15 -28.25 -7.32
CA ILE A 114 -0.96 -29.71 -7.49
C ILE A 114 -0.56 -30.03 -8.93
N ARG A 115 -1.24 -29.49 -9.93
CA ARG A 115 -0.89 -29.68 -11.35
C ARG A 115 0.54 -29.23 -11.65
N LEU A 116 0.92 -28.04 -11.12
CA LEU A 116 2.28 -27.52 -11.26
C LEU A 116 3.30 -28.52 -10.69
N SER A 117 3.07 -29.02 -9.47
CA SER A 117 4.00 -29.94 -8.82
C SER A 117 4.14 -31.28 -9.56
N GLN A 118 3.04 -31.78 -10.11
CA GLN A 118 3.01 -33.08 -10.79
C GLN A 118 3.57 -33.06 -12.22
N ASN A 119 3.34 -31.93 -12.93
CA ASN A 119 3.70 -31.83 -14.36
C ASN A 119 4.92 -30.90 -14.58
N MET A 120 5.64 -30.53 -13.54
CA MET A 120 6.78 -29.62 -13.65
C MET A 120 7.80 -30.03 -14.72
N PRO A 121 8.22 -31.33 -14.81
CA PRO A 121 9.17 -31.76 -15.84
C PRO A 121 8.67 -31.49 -17.25
N SER A 122 7.39 -31.80 -17.54
CA SER A 122 6.81 -31.62 -18.88
C SER A 122 6.67 -30.14 -19.25
N TYR A 123 6.43 -29.25 -18.27
CA TYR A 123 6.42 -27.82 -18.52
C TYR A 123 7.81 -27.28 -18.86
N LEU A 124 8.83 -27.75 -18.15
CA LEU A 124 10.22 -27.35 -18.42
C LEU A 124 10.64 -27.80 -19.82
N ASP A 125 10.30 -29.02 -20.23
CA ASP A 125 10.55 -29.55 -21.59
C ASP A 125 9.81 -28.70 -22.64
N SER A 126 8.56 -28.30 -22.35
CA SER A 126 7.78 -27.46 -23.26
C SER A 126 8.40 -26.09 -23.44
N ILE A 127 8.91 -25.47 -22.35
CA ILE A 127 9.60 -24.18 -22.39
C ILE A 127 10.91 -24.30 -23.18
N ALA A 128 11.71 -25.33 -22.92
CA ALA A 128 12.96 -25.56 -23.61
C ALA A 128 12.73 -25.73 -25.13
N ASN A 129 11.78 -26.58 -25.52
CA ASN A 129 11.42 -26.79 -26.91
C ASN A 129 10.91 -25.53 -27.58
N TRP A 130 10.05 -24.76 -26.93
CA TRP A 130 9.54 -23.49 -27.43
C TRP A 130 10.65 -22.44 -27.62
N LEU A 131 11.62 -22.37 -26.71
CA LEU A 131 12.78 -21.48 -26.84
C LEU A 131 13.64 -21.87 -28.03
N ILE A 132 13.94 -23.17 -28.19
CA ILE A 132 14.74 -23.69 -29.30
C ILE A 132 14.03 -23.41 -30.65
N GLU A 133 12.73 -23.66 -30.74
CA GLU A 133 11.94 -23.42 -31.95
C GLU A 133 11.88 -21.90 -32.28
N THR A 134 11.71 -21.06 -31.26
CA THR A 134 11.65 -19.60 -31.43
C THR A 134 13.01 -19.05 -31.84
N ALA A 135 14.10 -19.55 -31.25
CA ALA A 135 15.45 -19.16 -31.64
C ALA A 135 15.77 -19.57 -33.10
N ALA A 136 15.32 -20.76 -33.52
CA ALA A 136 15.44 -21.19 -34.90
C ALA A 136 14.65 -20.30 -35.88
N LYS A 137 13.43 -19.87 -35.51
CA LYS A 137 12.62 -18.93 -36.30
C LYS A 137 13.25 -17.55 -36.41
N LEU A 138 13.98 -17.10 -35.39
CA LEU A 138 14.70 -15.83 -35.37
C LEU A 138 16.10 -15.91 -36.00
N ASN A 139 16.48 -17.05 -36.58
CA ASN A 139 17.83 -17.32 -37.13
C ASN A 139 18.96 -17.11 -36.11
N LEU A 140 18.65 -17.25 -34.79
CA LEU A 140 19.67 -17.23 -33.75
C LEU A 140 20.36 -18.56 -33.72
N LYS A 141 21.67 -18.59 -34.04
CA LYS A 141 22.50 -19.80 -33.89
C LYS A 141 22.83 -20.00 -32.42
N LEU A 142 22.04 -20.85 -31.74
CA LEU A 142 22.37 -21.32 -30.41
C LEU A 142 23.55 -22.31 -30.54
N SER A 143 24.62 -22.06 -29.79
CA SER A 143 25.72 -22.99 -29.65
C SER A 143 25.28 -24.19 -28.80
N SER A 144 25.98 -25.31 -28.94
CA SER A 144 25.77 -26.48 -28.06
C SER A 144 25.92 -26.08 -26.58
N ASP A 145 26.87 -25.21 -26.29
CA ASP A 145 27.13 -24.73 -24.91
C ASP A 145 25.96 -23.89 -24.35
N ASP A 146 25.28 -23.10 -25.21
CA ASP A 146 24.10 -22.32 -24.82
C ASP A 146 22.92 -23.24 -24.50
N LEU A 147 22.74 -24.32 -25.25
CA LEU A 147 21.70 -25.32 -25.00
C LEU A 147 21.96 -26.10 -23.71
N ASP A 148 23.22 -26.45 -23.42
CA ASP A 148 23.59 -27.10 -22.18
C ASP A 148 23.43 -26.21 -20.95
N LEU A 149 23.70 -24.93 -21.07
CA LEU A 149 23.43 -23.92 -20.04
C LEU A 149 21.92 -23.79 -19.80
N LEU A 150 21.12 -23.69 -20.85
CA LEU A 150 19.66 -23.66 -20.74
C LEU A 150 19.12 -24.91 -20.05
N ASN A 151 19.54 -26.08 -20.48
CA ASN A 151 19.10 -27.35 -19.89
C ASN A 151 19.52 -27.46 -18.41
N SER A 152 20.73 -27.09 -18.05
CA SER A 152 21.20 -27.09 -16.67
C SER A 152 20.44 -26.09 -15.79
N PHE A 153 20.12 -24.91 -16.31
CA PHE A 153 19.28 -23.92 -15.64
C PHE A 153 17.86 -24.43 -15.39
N TRP A 154 17.22 -25.05 -16.42
CA TRP A 154 15.88 -25.59 -16.29
C TRP A 154 15.83 -26.78 -15.32
N GLN A 155 16.81 -27.68 -15.35
CA GLN A 155 16.94 -28.75 -14.39
C GLN A 155 17.12 -28.24 -12.96
N SER A 156 17.95 -27.22 -12.79
CA SER A 156 18.15 -26.59 -11.47
C SER A 156 16.86 -25.94 -10.94
N LEU A 157 16.11 -25.25 -11.80
CA LEU A 157 14.79 -24.69 -11.45
C LEU A 157 13.78 -25.80 -11.14
N GLY A 158 13.73 -26.85 -11.94
CA GLY A 158 12.87 -28.02 -11.69
C GLY A 158 13.15 -28.69 -10.36
N ASN A 159 14.43 -28.85 -10.03
CA ASN A 159 14.86 -29.40 -8.76
C ASN A 159 14.50 -28.49 -7.58
N LEU A 160 14.71 -27.17 -7.71
CA LEU A 160 14.33 -26.20 -6.70
C LEU A 160 12.82 -26.22 -6.43
N ILE A 161 12.00 -26.25 -7.47
CA ILE A 161 10.54 -26.27 -7.32
C ILE A 161 10.06 -27.61 -6.77
N SER A 162 10.57 -28.75 -7.29
CA SER A 162 10.18 -30.07 -6.83
C SER A 162 10.59 -30.34 -5.38
N GLN A 163 11.77 -29.89 -4.95
CA GLN A 163 12.22 -29.99 -3.57
C GLN A 163 11.38 -29.15 -2.61
N ASN A 164 10.91 -28.00 -3.07
CA ASN A 164 10.10 -27.06 -2.26
C ASN A 164 8.59 -27.22 -2.50
N THR A 165 8.15 -28.20 -3.28
CA THR A 165 6.72 -28.41 -3.57
C THR A 165 5.88 -28.56 -2.30
N GLN A 166 6.38 -29.33 -1.31
CA GLN A 166 5.71 -29.50 -0.03
C GLN A 166 5.55 -28.16 0.71
N ASP A 167 6.55 -27.32 0.66
CA ASP A 167 6.51 -26.00 1.27
C ASP A 167 5.55 -25.05 0.54
N ILE A 168 5.51 -25.11 -0.80
CA ILE A 168 4.58 -24.34 -1.63
C ILE A 168 3.13 -24.78 -1.36
N VAL A 169 2.86 -26.09 -1.34
CA VAL A 169 1.53 -26.63 -1.00
C VAL A 169 1.15 -26.27 0.43
N THR A 170 2.09 -26.37 1.37
CA THR A 170 1.87 -25.98 2.77
C THR A 170 1.63 -24.49 2.90
N LEU A 171 2.35 -23.66 2.16
CA LEU A 171 2.14 -22.21 2.14
C LEU A 171 0.77 -21.86 1.54
N ALA A 172 0.39 -22.44 0.42
CA ALA A 172 -0.93 -22.30 -0.17
C ALA A 172 -2.03 -22.74 0.81
N GLY A 173 -1.86 -23.90 1.44
CA GLY A 173 -2.74 -24.40 2.49
C GLY A 173 -2.82 -23.45 3.70
N LYS A 174 -1.69 -22.93 4.17
CA LYS A 174 -1.65 -21.93 5.26
C LYS A 174 -2.32 -20.63 4.87
N LEU A 175 -2.16 -20.15 3.64
CA LEU A 175 -2.86 -18.97 3.15
C LEU A 175 -4.38 -19.19 3.13
N LEU A 176 -4.84 -20.34 2.66
CA LEU A 176 -6.26 -20.71 2.66
C LEU A 176 -6.81 -20.94 4.07
N LEU A 177 -6.06 -21.65 4.94
CA LEU A 177 -6.42 -21.88 6.34
C LEU A 177 -6.25 -20.60 7.18
N GLY A 178 -5.30 -19.73 6.85
CA GLY A 178 -5.09 -18.42 7.50
C GLY A 178 -6.32 -17.51 7.39
N LEU A 179 -7.12 -17.68 6.35
CA LEU A 179 -8.44 -17.05 6.25
C LEU A 179 -9.40 -17.59 7.34
N GLY A 180 -9.19 -18.80 7.84
CA GLY A 180 -9.98 -19.44 8.90
C GLY A 180 -9.49 -19.11 10.32
N THR A 181 -8.18 -19.02 10.56
CA THR A 181 -7.64 -18.73 11.90
C THR A 181 -7.82 -17.28 12.32
N GLY A 182 -7.94 -16.35 11.36
CA GLY A 182 -8.25 -14.95 11.59
C GLY A 182 -9.76 -14.65 11.72
N VAL A 183 -10.64 -15.66 11.81
CA VAL A 183 -12.10 -15.42 11.87
C VAL A 183 -12.47 -14.55 13.05
N PHE A 184 -11.89 -14.77 14.22
CA PHE A 184 -12.18 -13.97 15.40
C PHE A 184 -11.72 -12.52 15.24
N ASP A 185 -10.49 -12.30 14.77
CA ASP A 185 -9.95 -10.96 14.51
C ASP A 185 -10.73 -10.24 13.41
N THR A 186 -11.08 -10.98 12.35
CA THR A 186 -11.92 -10.48 11.27
C THR A 186 -13.31 -10.10 11.79
N PHE A 187 -13.92 -10.94 12.62
CA PHE A 187 -15.22 -10.66 13.24
C PHE A 187 -15.18 -9.41 14.12
N ILE A 188 -14.14 -9.25 14.95
CA ILE A 188 -13.93 -8.02 15.74
C ILE A 188 -13.77 -6.82 14.81
N ALA A 189 -12.97 -6.93 13.74
CA ALA A 189 -12.78 -5.85 12.78
C ALA A 189 -14.10 -5.44 12.11
N PHE A 190 -14.97 -6.40 11.75
CA PHE A 190 -16.29 -6.10 11.20
C PHE A 190 -17.22 -5.43 12.24
N ILE A 191 -17.20 -5.86 13.50
CA ILE A 191 -17.95 -5.21 14.57
C ILE A 191 -17.48 -3.76 14.75
N VAL A 192 -16.16 -3.55 14.84
CA VAL A 192 -15.57 -2.21 14.97
C VAL A 192 -15.95 -1.33 13.78
N ALA A 193 -15.82 -1.85 12.55
CA ALA A 193 -16.20 -1.14 11.34
C ALA A 193 -17.69 -0.76 11.36
N PHE A 194 -18.57 -1.68 11.76
CA PHE A 194 -19.99 -1.42 11.88
C PHE A 194 -20.30 -0.26 12.84
N TYR A 195 -19.74 -0.31 14.06
CA TYR A 195 -19.95 0.76 15.04
C TYR A 195 -19.39 2.10 14.57
N LEU A 196 -18.20 2.10 13.96
CA LEU A 196 -17.59 3.32 13.41
C LEU A 196 -18.42 3.93 12.28
N LEU A 197 -18.99 3.11 11.40
CA LEU A 197 -19.85 3.55 10.31
C LEU A 197 -21.22 4.02 10.83
N ALA A 198 -21.82 3.25 11.73
CA ALA A 198 -23.16 3.51 12.28
C ALA A 198 -23.20 4.80 13.10
N ASP A 199 -22.24 5.01 13.98
CA ASP A 199 -22.19 6.13 14.93
C ASP A 199 -21.14 7.20 14.59
N ALA A 200 -20.67 7.30 13.34
CA ALA A 200 -19.60 8.23 12.93
C ALA A 200 -19.89 9.69 13.33
N SER A 201 -21.15 10.14 13.33
CA SER A 201 -21.54 11.47 13.79
C SER A 201 -21.36 11.66 15.29
N ARG A 202 -21.57 10.61 16.09
CA ARG A 202 -21.36 10.60 17.54
C ARG A 202 -19.87 10.71 17.85
N TYR A 203 -19.03 9.91 17.19
CA TYR A 203 -17.57 9.95 17.36
C TYR A 203 -17.00 11.31 16.97
N LYS A 204 -17.42 11.92 15.86
CA LYS A 204 -17.02 13.28 15.46
C LYS A 204 -17.37 14.32 16.53
N ARG A 205 -18.57 14.25 17.12
CA ARG A 205 -18.98 15.17 18.21
C ARG A 205 -18.16 14.94 19.48
N LEU A 206 -17.89 13.67 19.81
CA LEU A 206 -17.10 13.33 20.99
C LEU A 206 -15.66 13.86 20.86
N THR A 207 -15.02 13.63 19.71
CA THR A 207 -13.68 14.15 19.43
C THR A 207 -13.62 15.67 19.54
N LYS A 208 -14.61 16.38 18.95
CA LYS A 208 -14.69 17.83 19.08
C LYS A 208 -14.84 18.30 20.55
N ARG A 209 -15.66 17.60 21.34
CA ARG A 209 -15.83 17.94 22.77
C ARG A 209 -14.57 17.66 23.57
N LEU A 210 -13.90 16.53 23.35
CA LEU A 210 -12.63 16.21 23.98
C LEU A 210 -11.57 17.25 23.63
N LEU A 211 -11.43 17.58 22.34
CA LEU A 211 -10.46 18.58 21.89
C LEU A 211 -10.68 19.94 22.57
N ARG A 212 -11.95 20.36 22.66
CA ARG A 212 -12.31 21.62 23.32
C ARG A 212 -12.09 21.60 24.83
N SER A 213 -12.18 20.42 25.48
CA SER A 213 -11.89 20.25 26.90
C SER A 213 -10.40 20.38 27.23
N PHE A 214 -9.53 19.92 26.32
CA PHE A 214 -8.07 20.02 26.50
C PHE A 214 -7.49 21.36 26.06
N MET A 215 -8.15 22.07 25.13
CA MET A 215 -7.66 23.31 24.55
C MET A 215 -8.53 24.48 25.01
N LYS A 216 -7.99 25.31 25.92
CA LYS A 216 -8.64 26.54 26.38
C LYS A 216 -8.53 27.69 25.38
N ASP A 217 -7.50 27.68 24.54
CA ASP A 217 -7.22 28.68 23.51
C ASP A 217 -8.03 28.39 22.24
N GLU A 218 -8.91 29.27 21.84
CA GLU A 218 -9.79 29.11 20.68
C GLU A 218 -8.99 29.03 19.36
N THR A 219 -7.87 29.77 19.25
CA THR A 219 -7.00 29.72 18.07
C THR A 219 -6.34 28.34 17.91
N LYS A 220 -5.80 27.80 19.00
CA LYS A 220 -5.20 26.46 19.00
C LYS A 220 -6.24 25.39 18.72
N TYR A 221 -7.45 25.53 19.29
CA TYR A 221 -8.56 24.61 19.01
C TYR A 221 -8.93 24.60 17.53
N ASN A 222 -9.12 25.79 16.92
CA ASN A 222 -9.51 25.90 15.52
C ASN A 222 -8.41 25.38 14.58
N ASN A 223 -7.15 25.66 14.85
CA ASN A 223 -6.02 25.14 14.07
C ASN A 223 -5.93 23.62 14.14
N THR A 224 -6.11 23.05 15.33
CA THR A 224 -6.12 21.58 15.51
C THR A 224 -7.32 20.93 14.81
N LEU A 225 -8.50 21.54 14.92
CA LEU A 225 -9.70 21.05 14.25
C LEU A 225 -9.56 21.09 12.72
N SER A 226 -8.97 22.18 12.20
CA SER A 226 -8.65 22.33 10.78
C SER A 226 -7.69 21.24 10.31
N PHE A 227 -6.65 20.94 11.09
CA PHE A 227 -5.72 19.85 10.78
C PHE A 227 -6.42 18.47 10.73
N PHE A 228 -7.30 18.17 11.67
CA PHE A 228 -8.09 16.93 11.62
C PHE A 228 -9.01 16.86 10.40
N HIS A 229 -9.64 17.96 10.02
CA HIS A 229 -10.47 18.02 8.81
C HIS A 229 -9.64 17.83 7.54
N GLU A 230 -8.48 18.44 7.48
CA GLU A 230 -7.54 18.28 6.37
C GLU A 230 -7.04 16.82 6.27
N SER A 231 -6.66 16.23 7.40
CA SER A 231 -6.24 14.82 7.49
C SER A 231 -7.36 13.85 7.03
N ASP A 232 -8.61 14.06 7.50
CA ASP A 232 -9.79 13.28 7.05
C ASP A 232 -10.01 13.43 5.54
N SER A 233 -9.77 14.62 5.00
CA SER A 233 -9.88 14.90 3.56
C SER A 233 -8.78 14.22 2.75
N VAL A 234 -7.53 14.25 3.20
CA VAL A 234 -6.39 13.56 2.55
C VAL A 234 -6.64 12.06 2.53
N MET A 235 -6.95 11.50 3.69
CA MET A 235 -7.25 10.07 3.85
C MET A 235 -8.42 9.62 2.98
N GLY A 236 -9.54 10.36 3.03
CA GLY A 236 -10.75 10.01 2.28
C GLY A 236 -10.55 10.09 0.77
N ARG A 237 -9.82 11.10 0.28
CA ARG A 237 -9.50 11.24 -1.16
C ARG A 237 -8.54 10.14 -1.64
N TYR A 238 -7.52 9.83 -0.84
CA TYR A 238 -6.59 8.75 -1.17
C TYR A 238 -7.29 7.40 -1.26
N ILE A 239 -8.05 7.03 -0.23
CA ILE A 239 -8.76 5.75 -0.20
C ILE A 239 -9.83 5.67 -1.29
N GLY A 240 -10.62 6.73 -1.49
CA GLY A 240 -11.61 6.78 -2.56
C GLY A 240 -10.99 6.68 -3.95
N GLY A 241 -9.90 7.41 -4.18
CA GLY A 241 -9.13 7.31 -5.43
C GLY A 241 -8.57 5.90 -5.63
N ARG A 242 -8.02 5.29 -4.58
CA ARG A 242 -7.46 3.94 -4.65
C ARG A 242 -8.51 2.87 -4.96
N LEU A 243 -9.72 2.99 -4.41
CA LEU A 243 -10.82 2.09 -4.74
C LEU A 243 -11.26 2.20 -6.20
N ILE A 244 -11.36 3.43 -6.73
CA ILE A 244 -11.69 3.67 -8.14
C ILE A 244 -10.58 3.10 -9.04
N GLN A 245 -9.32 3.36 -8.71
CA GLN A 245 -8.16 2.83 -9.42
C GLN A 245 -8.18 1.29 -9.44
N LEU A 246 -8.42 0.65 -8.30
CA LEU A 246 -8.54 -0.80 -8.16
C LEU A 246 -9.63 -1.35 -9.09
N LEU A 247 -10.81 -0.74 -9.10
CA LEU A 247 -11.91 -1.20 -9.95
C LEU A 247 -11.56 -1.11 -11.44
N ILE A 248 -11.04 0.03 -11.88
CA ILE A 248 -10.63 0.23 -13.28
C ILE A 248 -9.51 -0.74 -13.65
N PHE A 249 -8.50 -0.87 -12.78
CA PHE A 249 -7.36 -1.76 -13.01
C PHE A 249 -7.78 -3.22 -13.10
N THR A 250 -8.70 -3.67 -12.22
CA THR A 250 -9.26 -5.04 -12.25
C THR A 250 -9.98 -5.32 -13.57
N ILE A 251 -10.83 -4.39 -14.02
CA ILE A 251 -11.54 -4.54 -15.30
C ILE A 251 -10.56 -4.65 -16.47
N LEU A 252 -9.55 -3.77 -16.50
CA LEU A 252 -8.54 -3.77 -17.54
C LEU A 252 -7.68 -5.05 -17.51
N ALA A 253 -7.35 -5.54 -16.31
CA ALA A 253 -6.63 -6.80 -16.14
C ALA A 253 -7.45 -8.00 -16.65
N CYS A 254 -8.73 -8.08 -16.30
CA CYS A 254 -9.61 -9.13 -16.82
C CYS A 254 -9.74 -9.08 -18.35
N ILE A 255 -9.86 -7.89 -18.93
CA ILE A 255 -9.89 -7.73 -20.39
C ILE A 255 -8.54 -8.14 -21.01
N GLY A 256 -7.43 -7.65 -20.47
CA GLY A 256 -6.09 -7.94 -21.00
C GLY A 256 -5.77 -9.44 -20.97
N PHE A 257 -6.01 -10.11 -19.86
CA PHE A 257 -5.78 -11.56 -19.77
C PHE A 257 -6.78 -12.37 -20.60
N GLY A 258 -8.02 -11.89 -20.73
CA GLY A 258 -9.02 -12.50 -21.62
C GLY A 258 -8.63 -12.41 -23.10
N VAL A 259 -8.04 -11.29 -23.54
CA VAL A 259 -7.53 -11.13 -24.92
C VAL A 259 -6.34 -12.05 -25.19
N VAL A 260 -5.49 -12.30 -24.21
CA VAL A 260 -4.40 -13.26 -24.31
C VAL A 260 -4.91 -14.70 -24.38
N GLY A 261 -6.15 -14.96 -23.95
CA GLY A 261 -6.76 -16.30 -23.96
C GLY A 261 -6.42 -17.11 -22.73
N LEU A 262 -6.06 -16.46 -21.62
CA LEU A 262 -5.78 -17.15 -20.36
C LEU A 262 -7.06 -17.82 -19.82
N ASP A 263 -7.05 -19.13 -19.59
CA ASP A 263 -8.23 -19.91 -19.16
C ASP A 263 -8.88 -19.33 -17.89
N TYR A 264 -8.05 -18.85 -16.93
CA TYR A 264 -8.51 -18.29 -15.67
C TYR A 264 -8.42 -16.75 -15.63
N PHE A 265 -8.61 -16.07 -16.76
CA PHE A 265 -8.44 -14.62 -16.90
C PHE A 265 -9.21 -13.81 -15.86
N LEU A 266 -10.45 -14.21 -15.53
CA LEU A 266 -11.26 -13.53 -14.51
C LEU A 266 -10.63 -13.67 -13.12
N LEU A 267 -10.19 -14.89 -12.76
CA LEU A 267 -9.53 -15.17 -11.50
C LEU A 267 -8.26 -14.33 -11.36
N VAL A 268 -7.38 -14.45 -12.36
CA VAL A 268 -6.09 -13.76 -12.39
C VAL A 268 -6.29 -12.25 -12.42
N GLY A 269 -7.24 -11.76 -13.21
CA GLY A 269 -7.56 -10.33 -13.31
C GLY A 269 -8.06 -9.74 -12.00
N VAL A 270 -8.97 -10.44 -11.32
CA VAL A 270 -9.47 -10.02 -10.00
C VAL A 270 -8.37 -10.09 -8.94
N MET A 271 -7.56 -11.16 -8.94
CA MET A 271 -6.45 -11.31 -8.01
C MET A 271 -5.42 -10.19 -8.19
N VAL A 272 -5.01 -9.93 -9.43
CA VAL A 272 -4.07 -8.85 -9.78
C VAL A 272 -4.64 -7.49 -9.40
N GLY A 273 -5.93 -7.27 -9.66
CA GLY A 273 -6.62 -6.05 -9.28
C GLY A 273 -6.68 -5.85 -7.78
N VAL A 274 -7.11 -6.85 -7.02
CA VAL A 274 -7.23 -6.77 -5.55
C VAL A 274 -5.87 -6.56 -4.89
N LEU A 275 -4.84 -7.29 -5.32
CA LEU A 275 -3.49 -7.13 -4.78
C LEU A 275 -2.88 -5.76 -5.12
N ASN A 276 -3.29 -5.15 -6.23
CA ASN A 276 -2.88 -3.78 -6.59
C ASN A 276 -3.38 -2.71 -5.60
N ILE A 277 -4.19 -3.06 -4.58
CA ILE A 277 -4.54 -2.13 -3.48
C ILE A 277 -3.29 -1.66 -2.72
N ILE A 278 -2.23 -2.47 -2.69
CA ILE A 278 -0.94 -2.12 -2.09
C ILE A 278 -0.07 -1.46 -3.16
N PRO A 279 0.25 -0.16 -3.05
CA PRO A 279 1.08 0.52 -4.03
C PRO A 279 2.45 -0.15 -4.18
N TYR A 280 2.95 -0.23 -5.41
CA TYR A 280 4.28 -0.75 -5.79
C TYR A 280 4.50 -2.25 -5.54
N ILE A 281 4.10 -2.78 -4.39
CA ILE A 281 4.35 -4.17 -3.98
C ILE A 281 3.27 -5.11 -4.54
N GLY A 282 2.01 -4.68 -4.50
CA GLY A 282 0.86 -5.50 -4.89
C GLY A 282 0.95 -6.10 -6.29
N PRO A 283 1.26 -5.30 -7.32
CA PRO A 283 1.39 -5.79 -8.69
C PRO A 283 2.44 -6.89 -8.86
N TRP A 284 3.58 -6.77 -8.18
CA TRP A 284 4.66 -7.76 -8.25
C TRP A 284 4.28 -9.08 -7.57
N ILE A 285 3.63 -9.01 -6.41
CA ILE A 285 3.10 -10.21 -5.73
C ILE A 285 2.07 -10.90 -6.62
N ALA A 286 1.22 -10.13 -7.31
CA ALA A 286 0.19 -10.66 -8.19
C ALA A 286 0.75 -11.23 -9.50
N ALA A 287 1.84 -10.66 -10.01
CA ALA A 287 2.46 -11.09 -11.26
C ALA A 287 3.00 -12.53 -11.17
N ILE A 288 3.53 -12.92 -10.01
CA ILE A 288 4.11 -14.27 -9.83
C ILE A 288 3.08 -15.37 -10.11
N PRO A 289 1.95 -15.46 -9.38
CA PRO A 289 0.96 -16.49 -9.64
C PRO A 289 0.31 -16.35 -11.03
N ALA A 290 0.14 -15.14 -11.55
CA ALA A 290 -0.38 -14.90 -12.88
C ALA A 290 0.51 -15.52 -13.96
N LEU A 291 1.83 -15.30 -13.87
CA LEU A 291 2.80 -15.87 -14.80
C LEU A 291 2.92 -17.39 -14.66
N ILE A 292 2.86 -17.91 -13.45
CA ILE A 292 2.86 -19.36 -13.20
C ILE A 292 1.66 -20.00 -13.89
N LEU A 293 0.45 -19.45 -13.70
CA LEU A 293 -0.76 -19.97 -14.33
C LEU A 293 -0.69 -19.92 -15.85
N ALA A 294 -0.20 -18.80 -16.40
CA ALA A 294 -0.02 -18.65 -17.83
C ALA A 294 1.02 -19.64 -18.40
N LEU A 295 2.07 -19.92 -17.64
CA LEU A 295 3.11 -20.87 -18.05
C LEU A 295 2.61 -22.33 -18.08
N LEU A 296 1.64 -22.66 -17.21
CA LEU A 296 0.98 -23.96 -17.22
C LEU A 296 0.16 -24.22 -18.50
N GLU A 297 -0.29 -23.15 -19.16
CA GLU A 297 -0.99 -23.29 -20.44
C GLU A 297 -0.01 -23.38 -21.61
N SER A 298 0.86 -22.38 -21.75
CA SER A 298 1.94 -22.39 -22.72
C SER A 298 2.99 -21.31 -22.44
N PRO A 299 4.25 -21.50 -22.89
CA PRO A 299 5.27 -20.43 -22.81
C PRO A 299 4.87 -19.16 -23.57
N ALA A 300 4.14 -19.30 -24.67
CA ALA A 300 3.63 -18.16 -25.45
C ALA A 300 2.58 -17.38 -24.66
N THR A 301 1.63 -18.06 -24.02
CA THR A 301 0.64 -17.43 -23.11
C THR A 301 1.33 -16.70 -21.97
N ALA A 302 2.37 -17.29 -21.37
CA ALA A 302 3.15 -16.64 -20.31
C ALA A 302 3.84 -15.35 -20.81
N LEU A 303 4.43 -15.37 -21.99
CA LEU A 303 5.07 -14.20 -22.59
C LEU A 303 4.04 -13.06 -22.80
N TRP A 304 2.90 -13.38 -23.40
CA TRP A 304 1.83 -12.40 -23.61
C TRP A 304 1.23 -11.90 -22.31
N THR A 305 1.08 -12.76 -21.31
CA THR A 305 0.65 -12.39 -19.96
C THR A 305 1.63 -11.42 -19.32
N LEU A 306 2.94 -11.65 -19.47
CA LEU A 306 3.98 -10.71 -19.02
C LEU A 306 3.85 -9.36 -19.71
N VAL A 307 3.64 -9.34 -21.04
CA VAL A 307 3.41 -8.10 -21.80
C VAL A 307 2.18 -7.34 -21.27
N VAL A 308 1.07 -8.04 -21.01
CA VAL A 308 -0.13 -7.43 -20.42
C VAL A 308 0.15 -6.88 -19.03
N ILE A 309 0.87 -7.61 -18.17
CA ILE A 309 1.24 -7.12 -16.83
C ILE A 309 2.07 -5.84 -16.94
N ILE A 310 3.08 -5.82 -17.80
CA ILE A 310 3.92 -4.63 -18.01
C ILE A 310 3.07 -3.47 -18.55
N ALA A 311 2.21 -3.71 -19.53
CA ALA A 311 1.33 -2.68 -20.08
C ALA A 311 0.37 -2.11 -19.03
N LEU A 312 -0.21 -2.96 -18.19
CA LEU A 312 -1.05 -2.55 -17.07
C LEU A 312 -0.27 -1.72 -16.04
N GLN A 313 1.00 -2.10 -15.74
CA GLN A 313 1.86 -1.33 -14.84
C GLN A 313 2.20 0.06 -15.40
N LEU A 314 2.53 0.13 -16.69
CA LEU A 314 2.77 1.41 -17.36
C LEU A 314 1.52 2.28 -17.32
N LEU A 315 0.36 1.70 -17.63
CA LEU A 315 -0.92 2.39 -17.58
C LEU A 315 -1.25 2.89 -16.16
N ASP A 316 -1.00 2.04 -15.14
CA ASP A 316 -1.25 2.39 -13.74
C ASP A 316 -0.35 3.55 -13.29
N ASN A 317 0.95 3.46 -13.57
CA ASN A 317 1.93 4.43 -13.12
C ASN A 317 1.84 5.77 -13.87
N PHE A 318 1.60 5.76 -15.17
CA PHE A 318 1.63 6.98 -16.00
C PHE A 318 0.26 7.59 -16.30
N VAL A 319 -0.82 6.81 -16.18
CA VAL A 319 -2.17 7.30 -16.53
C VAL A 319 -3.13 7.26 -15.36
N LEU A 320 -3.34 6.08 -14.74
CA LEU A 320 -4.35 5.93 -13.68
C LEU A 320 -3.91 6.63 -12.40
N GLY A 321 -2.66 6.43 -11.97
CA GLY A 321 -2.10 7.05 -10.77
C GLY A 321 -2.23 8.58 -10.81
N PRO A 322 -1.62 9.28 -11.78
CA PRO A 322 -1.70 10.74 -11.88
C PRO A 322 -3.13 11.27 -12.04
N ARG A 323 -3.97 10.60 -12.83
CA ARG A 323 -5.35 11.07 -13.07
C ARG A 323 -6.28 10.87 -11.86
N ILE A 324 -6.12 9.78 -11.12
CA ILE A 324 -7.03 9.42 -10.04
C ILE A 324 -6.55 9.96 -8.69
N LEU A 325 -5.28 9.75 -8.37
CA LEU A 325 -4.69 10.21 -7.11
C LEU A 325 -4.20 11.66 -7.22
N GLY A 326 -3.71 12.07 -8.41
CA GLY A 326 -3.16 13.39 -8.70
C GLY A 326 -1.93 13.72 -7.85
N ASP A 327 -1.39 14.93 -8.01
CA ASP A 327 -0.25 15.45 -7.21
C ASP A 327 -0.62 15.80 -5.76
N ARG A 328 -1.72 15.23 -5.28
CA ARG A 328 -2.37 15.68 -4.04
C ARG A 328 -1.70 15.20 -2.76
N LEU A 329 -0.86 14.17 -2.84
CA LEU A 329 -0.10 13.73 -1.66
C LEU A 329 1.12 14.61 -1.42
N ARG A 330 1.70 15.23 -2.46
CA ARG A 330 2.92 16.07 -2.40
C ARG A 330 4.04 15.43 -1.57
N VAL A 331 4.20 14.13 -1.66
CA VAL A 331 5.19 13.34 -0.92
C VAL A 331 6.04 12.59 -1.92
N SER A 332 7.37 12.62 -1.74
CA SER A 332 8.25 11.86 -2.63
C SER A 332 7.99 10.36 -2.56
N PRO A 333 8.20 9.60 -3.64
CA PRO A 333 8.02 8.15 -3.66
C PRO A 333 8.77 7.41 -2.55
N LEU A 334 9.96 7.91 -2.18
CA LEU A 334 10.77 7.34 -1.10
C LEU A 334 10.00 7.30 0.22
N TRP A 335 9.37 8.41 0.60
CA TRP A 335 8.60 8.49 1.85
C TRP A 335 7.34 7.61 1.82
N ILE A 336 6.73 7.46 0.64
CA ILE A 336 5.61 6.52 0.46
C ILE A 336 6.09 5.08 0.71
N PHE A 337 7.24 4.69 0.16
CA PHE A 337 7.86 3.39 0.44
C PHE A 337 8.15 3.17 1.92
N VAL A 338 8.76 4.15 2.57
CA VAL A 338 9.02 4.12 4.03
C VAL A 338 7.72 3.91 4.81
N GLY A 339 6.68 4.67 4.46
CA GLY A 339 5.35 4.53 5.09
C GLY A 339 4.73 3.14 4.90
N ILE A 340 4.85 2.57 3.69
CA ILE A 340 4.35 1.22 3.39
C ILE A 340 5.11 0.16 4.19
N ILE A 341 6.45 0.26 4.26
CA ILE A 341 7.29 -0.71 4.98
C ILE A 341 7.00 -0.63 6.50
N ILE A 342 7.07 0.57 7.08
CA ILE A 342 6.82 0.76 8.52
C ILE A 342 5.38 0.37 8.87
N GLY A 343 4.41 0.85 8.09
CA GLY A 343 3.01 0.48 8.29
C GLY A 343 2.79 -1.02 8.17
N GLY A 344 3.42 -1.65 7.18
CA GLY A 344 3.35 -3.09 6.93
C GLY A 344 3.92 -3.93 8.06
N THR A 345 5.07 -3.54 8.61
CA THR A 345 5.71 -4.25 9.73
C THR A 345 4.93 -4.11 11.03
N MET A 346 4.28 -2.96 11.25
CA MET A 346 3.53 -2.70 12.50
C MET A 346 2.09 -3.25 12.45
N PHE A 347 1.42 -3.14 11.30
CA PHE A 347 -0.02 -3.38 11.21
C PHE A 347 -0.42 -4.26 10.02
N GLY A 348 0.55 -4.89 9.33
CA GLY A 348 0.28 -5.75 8.17
C GLY A 348 -0.33 -5.00 6.98
N LEU A 349 -1.24 -5.66 6.26
CA LEU A 349 -1.91 -5.10 5.08
C LEU A 349 -2.61 -3.75 5.31
N PRO A 350 -3.37 -3.52 6.42
CA PRO A 350 -3.94 -2.21 6.72
C PRO A 350 -2.88 -1.12 6.84
N GLY A 351 -1.75 -1.45 7.49
CA GLY A 351 -0.64 -0.51 7.63
C GLY A 351 0.01 -0.17 6.30
N MET A 352 0.17 -1.14 5.40
CA MET A 352 0.67 -0.90 4.04
C MET A 352 -0.26 0.05 3.27
N LEU A 353 -1.56 -0.17 3.35
CA LEU A 353 -2.55 0.67 2.67
C LEU A 353 -2.59 2.10 3.21
N LEU A 354 -2.53 2.24 4.54
CA LEU A 354 -2.58 3.54 5.20
C LEU A 354 -1.22 4.24 5.27
N GLY A 355 -0.12 3.56 4.99
CA GLY A 355 1.24 4.08 5.08
C GLY A 355 1.45 5.35 4.25
N ALA A 356 1.03 5.34 2.99
CA ALA A 356 1.16 6.49 2.10
C ALA A 356 0.42 7.73 2.61
N PRO A 357 -0.89 7.69 2.93
CA PRO A 357 -1.58 8.86 3.46
C PRO A 357 -1.12 9.24 4.87
N ALA A 358 -0.66 8.29 5.69
CA ALA A 358 -0.10 8.58 7.00
C ALA A 358 1.16 9.43 6.90
N VAL A 359 2.08 9.08 6.01
CA VAL A 359 3.30 9.88 5.75
C VAL A 359 2.95 11.27 5.20
N ALA A 360 1.95 11.38 4.32
CA ALA A 360 1.50 12.67 3.83
C ALA A 360 0.94 13.56 4.95
N ILE A 361 0.21 12.98 5.90
CA ILE A 361 -0.32 13.71 7.07
C ILE A 361 0.81 14.11 8.02
N ILE A 362 1.78 13.21 8.26
CA ILE A 362 2.97 13.51 9.08
C ILE A 362 3.80 14.62 8.43
N GLY A 363 4.03 14.56 7.11
CA GLY A 363 4.74 15.61 6.37
C GLY A 363 4.09 16.99 6.57
N LYS A 364 2.77 17.09 6.40
CA LYS A 364 2.03 18.32 6.66
C LYS A 364 2.10 18.79 8.11
N LEU A 365 2.15 17.87 9.07
CA LEU A 365 2.33 18.24 10.48
C LEU A 365 3.71 18.85 10.73
N LEU A 366 4.74 18.27 10.11
CA LEU A 366 6.10 18.80 10.19
C LEU A 366 6.22 20.16 9.51
N GLU A 367 5.64 20.34 8.33
CA GLU A 367 5.59 21.65 7.65
C GLU A 367 4.97 22.73 8.55
N LYS A 368 3.78 22.46 9.11
CA LYS A 368 3.11 23.39 10.05
C LYS A 368 3.94 23.66 11.31
N PHE A 369 4.66 22.66 11.80
CA PHE A 369 5.54 22.85 12.96
C PHE A 369 6.75 23.73 12.64
N VAL A 370 7.36 23.57 11.46
CA VAL A 370 8.46 24.40 10.98
C VAL A 370 7.97 25.84 10.78
N GLU A 371 6.87 26.06 10.07
CA GLU A 371 6.27 27.37 9.88
C GLU A 371 5.97 28.09 11.20
N TYR A 372 5.42 27.34 12.18
CA TYR A 372 5.17 27.91 13.52
C TYR A 372 6.46 28.36 14.21
N ARG A 373 7.54 27.59 14.07
CA ARG A 373 8.85 27.93 14.64
C ARG A 373 9.51 29.10 13.93
N GLU A 374 9.45 29.16 12.61
CA GLU A 374 10.00 30.24 11.81
C GLU A 374 9.28 31.56 12.12
N ASN A 375 7.94 31.57 12.15
CA ASN A 375 7.14 32.75 12.50
C ASN A 375 7.35 33.19 13.96
N ALA A 376 7.68 32.26 14.86
CA ALA A 376 8.01 32.59 16.25
C ALA A 376 9.42 33.20 16.39
N SER A 377 10.33 32.91 15.46
CA SER A 377 11.72 33.38 15.49
C SER A 377 11.93 34.74 14.76
N ASP A 378 11.03 35.10 13.84
CA ASP A 378 11.16 36.33 13.04
C ASP A 378 9.78 36.91 12.72
N PRO A 379 9.21 37.78 13.62
CA PRO A 379 7.88 38.33 13.43
C PRO A 379 7.74 39.29 12.21
N ASP A 380 8.86 39.77 11.66
CA ASP A 380 8.87 40.72 10.53
C ASP A 380 8.79 40.04 9.14
N LYS A 381 8.87 38.69 9.06
CA LYS A 381 8.75 37.96 7.79
C LYS A 381 7.31 37.55 7.41
N ASN A 382 6.36 38.44 7.62
CA ASN A 382 4.97 38.22 7.16
C ASN A 382 4.78 38.18 5.63
N GLY A 383 5.84 37.96 4.87
CA GLY A 383 5.84 37.92 3.41
C GLY A 383 6.65 36.81 2.75
N ALA A 384 7.21 35.85 3.50
CA ALA A 384 8.03 34.82 2.92
C ALA A 384 7.19 33.65 2.40
N VAL A 385 7.37 33.33 1.13
CA VAL A 385 6.84 32.18 0.37
C VAL A 385 7.10 30.87 1.13
N PRO A 386 6.14 29.94 1.21
CA PRO A 386 6.32 28.64 1.86
C PRO A 386 7.52 27.91 1.27
N VAL A 387 8.48 27.54 2.09
CA VAL A 387 9.58 26.66 1.67
C VAL A 387 9.01 25.27 1.42
N SER A 388 8.81 24.93 0.15
CA SER A 388 8.37 23.61 -0.31
C SER A 388 9.54 22.63 -0.21
N GLY A 389 9.95 22.24 0.99
CA GLY A 389 11.07 21.33 1.24
C GLY A 389 10.77 19.85 1.00
N PHE A 390 9.54 19.47 0.71
CA PHE A 390 9.14 18.06 0.48
C PHE A 390 8.77 17.72 -0.97
N THR A 391 8.92 18.71 -1.88
CA THR A 391 8.63 18.51 -3.30
C THR A 391 9.87 18.80 -4.13
N ASP A 392 10.65 17.79 -4.46
CA ASP A 392 11.52 17.83 -5.63
C ASP A 392 10.62 17.79 -6.87
N SER A 393 10.25 18.96 -7.38
CA SER A 393 9.77 19.09 -8.74
C SER A 393 10.97 18.90 -9.66
N PRO A 394 10.90 18.07 -10.70
CA PRO A 394 11.94 18.05 -11.72
C PRO A 394 11.96 19.44 -12.36
N THR A 395 13.08 20.13 -12.20
CA THR A 395 13.39 21.38 -12.88
C THR A 395 13.32 21.10 -14.38
N GLU A 396 12.30 21.62 -15.04
CA GLU A 396 12.37 21.84 -16.49
C GLU A 396 13.57 22.75 -16.75
N THR A 397 14.63 22.19 -17.29
CA THR A 397 15.71 22.92 -17.91
C THR A 397 15.15 23.62 -19.12
N GLY A 398 14.67 24.83 -18.92
CA GLY A 398 14.40 25.76 -19.99
C GLY A 398 15.72 26.14 -20.66
N ILE A 399 15.92 25.62 -21.86
CA ILE A 399 16.90 26.12 -22.78
C ILE A 399 16.44 27.53 -23.19
N SER A 400 17.03 28.54 -22.56
CA SER A 400 16.93 29.92 -23.07
C SER A 400 17.92 30.03 -24.22
N GLU A 401 17.44 29.94 -25.41
CA GLU A 401 18.15 30.35 -26.59
C GLU A 401 18.25 31.89 -26.61
N ASN A 402 19.45 32.37 -26.30
CA ASN A 402 19.87 33.73 -26.54
C ASN A 402 19.96 33.94 -28.06
N ALA A 403 19.14 34.82 -28.59
CA ALA A 403 19.42 35.49 -29.85
C ALA A 403 19.47 36.98 -29.56
N SER A 404 20.69 37.46 -29.46
CA SER A 404 21.09 38.86 -29.54
C SER A 404 20.95 39.38 -30.97
N ASP A 405 20.86 40.67 -31.01
CA ASP A 405 21.25 41.62 -32.08
C ASP A 405 20.16 42.22 -32.96
N THR A 406 20.08 43.42 -32.77
CA THR A 406 20.58 44.65 -33.43
C THR A 406 19.55 45.52 -34.09
N HIS A 407 19.67 46.77 -33.73
CA HIS A 407 19.58 47.98 -34.53
C HIS A 407 18.29 48.40 -35.26
N GLY A 408 17.94 49.60 -34.98
CA GLY A 408 17.41 50.51 -35.97
C GLY A 408 16.33 51.46 -35.48
N SER A 409 16.75 52.51 -34.89
CA SER A 409 16.49 53.93 -35.14
C SER A 409 15.36 54.28 -36.14
N GLN A 410 14.65 55.30 -35.68
CA GLN A 410 14.04 56.43 -36.41
C GLN A 410 12.55 56.35 -36.78
N ASP A 411 11.90 57.26 -36.15
CA ASP A 411 11.22 58.46 -36.77
C ASP A 411 9.86 58.25 -37.42
N GLY A 412 8.98 59.06 -36.98
CA GLY A 412 8.21 59.84 -37.91
C GLY A 412 6.68 59.73 -37.87
N THR A 413 6.12 60.67 -37.17
CA THR A 413 4.96 61.48 -37.59
C THR A 413 3.64 60.80 -37.99
N ALA A 414 2.67 61.15 -37.20
CA ALA A 414 1.46 61.89 -37.61
C ALA A 414 0.44 61.22 -38.54
N ASP A 415 -0.72 61.29 -38.06
CA ASP A 415 -1.93 61.92 -38.66
C ASP A 415 -3.06 60.98 -39.11
N SER A 416 -4.17 61.32 -38.52
CA SER A 416 -5.54 61.37 -39.04
C SER A 416 -6.14 60.19 -39.85
N ARG A 417 -7.06 59.56 -39.30
CA ARG A 417 -8.53 59.65 -39.56
C ARG A 417 -9.29 58.56 -38.88
#